data_151fb8ce5e8f47e50f94746f7ae332e9
#
_entry.id   151fb8ce5e8f47e50f94746f7ae332e9
#
_cell.length_a   1.000
_cell.length_b   1.000
_cell.length_c   1.000
_cell.angle_alpha   90.00
_cell.angle_beta   90.00
_cell.angle_gamma   90.00
#
_symmetry.space_group_name_H-M   'P 1'
#
loop_
_entity.id
_entity.type
_entity.pdbx_description
1 polymer ?
#
loop_
_entity_poly.entity_id
_entity_poly.type
_entity_poly.pdbx_seq_one_letter_code
_entity_poly.pdbx_strand_id
1 'polypeptide(L)'
;MPTTNKHESLISLRGIGKGYLLGGQPLQILKDVCLDIFPGESCAIVGASGSGKSTLLNILGLLDRPDSGAYRFAEHDIFSVDGDRLAAIRNRLIGFVFQSFNLLPRLNALDNVALPLSYRGMPRREALERAEAMLARVGLA
;
A
#
# COMPACT_ATOMS: atom_id res chain seq x y z
N MET A 1 5.22 -14.75 -19.76
CA MET A 1 4.70 -13.43 -19.33
C MET A 1 3.18 -13.48 -19.40
N PRO A 2 2.42 -13.30 -18.32
CA PRO A 2 0.97 -13.26 -18.42
C PRO A 2 0.56 -12.00 -19.20
N THR A 3 -0.18 -12.18 -20.27
CA THR A 3 -0.81 -11.13 -21.06
C THR A 3 -1.85 -10.45 -20.17
N THR A 4 -1.52 -9.30 -19.62
CA THR A 4 -2.48 -8.46 -18.89
C THR A 4 -3.55 -8.01 -19.87
N ASN A 5 -4.74 -8.55 -19.70
CA ASN A 5 -5.91 -8.19 -20.51
C ASN A 5 -6.16 -6.68 -20.29
N LYS A 6 -6.06 -5.86 -21.32
CA LYS A 6 -6.14 -4.39 -21.30
C LYS A 6 -7.47 -3.82 -20.73
N HIS A 7 -8.41 -4.70 -20.35
CA HIS A 7 -9.75 -4.35 -19.85
C HIS A 7 -9.97 -4.67 -18.37
N GLU A 8 -8.97 -5.23 -17.67
CA GLU A 8 -9.13 -5.60 -16.27
C GLU A 8 -8.50 -4.54 -15.36
N SER A 9 -9.27 -4.03 -14.39
CA SER A 9 -8.77 -3.04 -13.42
C SER A 9 -7.68 -3.64 -12.53
N LEU A 10 -6.61 -2.89 -12.29
CA LEU A 10 -5.56 -3.25 -11.33
C LEU A 10 -6.11 -3.19 -9.90
N ILE A 11 -6.92 -2.17 -9.62
CA ILE A 11 -7.62 -1.98 -8.35
C ILE A 11 -9.10 -1.87 -8.63
N SER A 12 -9.92 -2.62 -7.89
CA SER A 12 -11.37 -2.52 -7.94
C SER A 12 -11.93 -2.47 -6.53
N LEU A 13 -12.61 -1.38 -6.21
CA LEU A 13 -13.36 -1.17 -4.97
C LEU A 13 -14.85 -1.15 -5.28
N ARG A 14 -15.65 -1.85 -4.49
CA ARG A 14 -17.13 -1.88 -4.61
C ARG A 14 -17.75 -1.76 -3.23
N GLY A 15 -18.49 -0.68 -2.99
CA GLY A 15 -19.22 -0.48 -1.75
C GLY A 15 -18.33 -0.41 -0.51
N ILE A 16 -17.10 0.11 -0.62
CA ILE A 16 -16.16 0.14 0.49
C ILE A 16 -16.65 1.06 1.59
N GLY A 17 -16.77 0.47 2.79
CA GLY A 17 -17.05 1.18 4.03
C GLY A 17 -15.88 1.08 5.01
N LYS A 18 -15.64 2.17 5.76
CA LYS A 18 -14.66 2.22 6.84
C LYS A 18 -15.10 3.18 7.93
N GLY A 19 -15.09 2.71 9.17
CA GLY A 19 -15.35 3.50 10.35
C GLY A 19 -14.30 3.31 11.44
N TYR A 20 -14.29 4.20 12.41
CA TYR A 20 -13.45 4.13 13.60
C TYR A 20 -14.28 4.48 14.84
N LEU A 21 -13.81 4.07 16.01
CA LEU A 21 -14.38 4.49 17.27
C LEU A 21 -13.67 5.77 17.75
N LEU A 22 -14.40 6.86 17.87
CA LEU A 22 -13.89 8.10 18.41
C LEU A 22 -14.63 8.42 19.72
N GLY A 23 -13.93 8.39 20.85
CA GLY A 23 -14.54 8.57 22.17
C GLY A 23 -15.63 7.55 22.49
N GLY A 24 -15.52 6.32 21.97
CA GLY A 24 -16.52 5.26 22.15
C GLY A 24 -17.72 5.34 21.20
N GLN A 25 -17.80 6.38 20.35
CA GLN A 25 -18.85 6.51 19.35
C GLN A 25 -18.35 6.09 17.96
N PRO A 26 -19.16 5.36 17.17
CA PRO A 26 -18.79 4.97 15.81
C PRO A 26 -18.81 6.21 14.90
N LEU A 27 -17.71 6.43 14.21
CA LEU A 27 -17.56 7.48 13.20
C LEU A 27 -17.30 6.82 11.84
N GLN A 28 -18.26 6.92 10.92
CA GLN A 28 -18.12 6.45 9.54
C GLN A 28 -17.26 7.45 8.75
N ILE A 29 -16.14 6.98 8.21
CA ILE A 29 -15.20 7.80 7.41
C ILE A 29 -15.42 7.57 5.91
N LEU A 30 -15.52 6.31 5.48
CA LEU A 30 -15.82 5.97 4.09
C LEU A 30 -17.17 5.27 4.04
N LYS A 31 -18.00 5.68 3.08
CA LYS A 31 -19.33 5.13 2.87
C LYS A 31 -19.53 4.84 1.39
N ASP A 32 -19.75 3.57 1.07
CA ASP A 32 -20.11 3.08 -0.26
C ASP A 32 -19.17 3.56 -1.39
N VAL A 33 -17.85 3.54 -1.12
CA VAL A 33 -16.86 4.00 -2.11
C VAL A 33 -16.66 2.95 -3.19
N CYS A 34 -16.86 3.36 -4.44
CA CYS A 34 -16.56 2.58 -5.63
C CYS A 34 -15.49 3.26 -6.47
N LEU A 35 -14.49 2.50 -6.91
CA LEU A 35 -13.36 3.02 -7.68
C LEU A 35 -12.75 1.90 -8.50
N ASP A 36 -12.39 2.17 -9.74
CA ASP A 36 -11.53 1.33 -10.56
C ASP A 36 -10.28 2.12 -10.95
N ILE A 37 -9.12 1.49 -10.87
CA ILE A 37 -7.85 2.01 -11.36
C ILE A 37 -7.25 0.97 -12.31
N PHE A 38 -6.91 1.40 -13.50
CA PHE A 38 -6.37 0.53 -14.54
C PHE A 38 -4.84 0.58 -14.59
N PRO A 39 -4.18 -0.45 -15.14
CA PRO A 39 -2.74 -0.42 -15.32
C PRO A 39 -2.27 0.79 -16.13
N GLY A 40 -1.26 1.51 -15.62
CA GLY A 40 -0.71 2.71 -16.24
C GLY A 40 -1.51 3.99 -15.99
N GLU A 41 -2.61 3.93 -15.26
CA GLU A 41 -3.43 5.09 -14.91
C GLU A 41 -2.81 5.88 -13.74
N SER A 42 -2.95 7.21 -13.81
CA SER A 42 -2.66 8.11 -12.69
C SER A 42 -3.96 8.60 -12.10
N CYS A 43 -4.13 8.42 -10.78
CA CYS A 43 -5.33 8.83 -10.05
C CYS A 43 -4.98 9.81 -8.94
N ALA A 44 -5.75 10.91 -8.83
CA ALA A 44 -5.62 11.87 -7.74
C ALA A 44 -6.87 11.85 -6.86
N ILE A 45 -6.68 11.76 -5.53
CA ILE A 45 -7.76 11.84 -4.54
C ILE A 45 -7.75 13.25 -3.97
N VAL A 46 -8.80 14.01 -4.25
CA VAL A 46 -8.95 15.41 -3.82
C VAL A 46 -10.15 15.56 -2.89
N GLY A 47 -10.12 16.55 -2.01
CA GLY A 47 -11.23 16.83 -1.08
C GLY A 47 -10.76 17.64 0.13
N ALA A 48 -11.71 18.12 0.93
CA ALA A 48 -11.46 18.88 2.14
C ALA A 48 -10.67 18.09 3.20
N SER A 49 -10.09 18.77 4.19
CA SER A 49 -9.48 18.11 5.35
C SER A 49 -10.53 17.25 6.08
N GLY A 50 -10.14 16.06 6.53
CA GLY A 50 -11.05 15.14 7.22
C GLY A 50 -12.02 14.35 6.32
N SER A 51 -11.99 14.51 4.99
CA SER A 51 -12.88 13.81 4.06
C SER A 51 -12.56 12.33 3.81
N GLY A 52 -11.61 11.74 4.54
CA GLY A 52 -11.27 10.32 4.41
C GLY A 52 -10.20 9.99 3.37
N LYS A 53 -9.54 10.98 2.74
CA LYS A 53 -8.50 10.74 1.71
C LYS A 53 -7.39 9.80 2.20
N SER A 54 -6.83 10.09 3.36
CA SER A 54 -5.75 9.28 3.95
C SER A 54 -6.23 7.86 4.29
N THR A 55 -7.47 7.73 4.78
CA THR A 55 -8.09 6.43 5.04
C THR A 55 -8.23 5.63 3.75
N LEU A 56 -8.72 6.25 2.67
CA LEU A 56 -8.83 5.60 1.38
C LEU A 56 -7.45 5.21 0.81
N LEU A 57 -6.45 6.10 0.91
CA LEU A 57 -5.07 5.79 0.50
C LEU A 57 -4.47 4.63 1.30
N ASN A 58 -4.72 4.56 2.61
CA ASN A 58 -4.26 3.45 3.45
C ASN A 58 -4.91 2.13 3.03
N ILE A 59 -6.20 2.15 2.69
CA ILE A 59 -6.90 0.96 2.16
C ILE A 59 -6.33 0.57 0.80
N LEU A 60 -6.21 1.50 -0.14
CA LEU A 60 -5.62 1.26 -1.47
C LEU A 60 -4.20 0.71 -1.36
N GLY A 61 -3.43 1.20 -0.38
CA GLY A 61 -2.07 0.76 -0.10
C GLY A 61 -1.97 -0.53 0.72
N LEU A 62 -3.08 -1.18 1.06
CA LEU A 62 -3.11 -2.38 1.92
C LEU A 62 -2.48 -2.16 3.30
N LEU A 63 -2.47 -0.91 3.81
CA LEU A 63 -2.04 -0.56 5.17
C LEU A 63 -3.18 -0.71 6.17
N ASP A 64 -4.42 -0.54 5.72
CA ASP A 64 -5.64 -0.78 6.51
C ASP A 64 -6.61 -1.64 5.70
N ARG A 65 -7.53 -2.30 6.39
CA ARG A 65 -8.60 -3.08 5.77
C ARG A 65 -9.91 -2.31 5.82
N PRO A 66 -10.71 -2.33 4.75
CA PRO A 66 -12.08 -1.85 4.83
C PRO A 66 -12.91 -2.76 5.75
N ASP A 67 -13.98 -2.20 6.31
CA ASP A 67 -14.89 -2.94 7.20
C ASP A 67 -15.99 -3.64 6.40
N SER A 68 -16.29 -3.14 5.20
CA SER A 68 -17.32 -3.71 4.31
C SER A 68 -17.01 -3.43 2.83
N GLY A 69 -17.75 -4.11 1.95
CA GLY A 69 -17.61 -4.01 0.50
C GLY A 69 -16.79 -5.14 -0.10
N ALA A 70 -16.29 -4.93 -1.32
CA ALA A 70 -15.37 -5.84 -2.00
C ALA A 70 -14.16 -5.07 -2.50
N TYR A 71 -12.96 -5.61 -2.26
CA TYR A 71 -11.70 -5.03 -2.70
C TYR A 71 -10.84 -6.06 -3.43
N ARG A 72 -10.62 -5.84 -4.72
CA ARG A 72 -9.71 -6.64 -5.54
C ARG A 72 -8.49 -5.81 -5.92
N PHE A 73 -7.30 -6.38 -5.69
CA PHE A 73 -6.00 -5.84 -6.10
C PHE A 73 -5.32 -6.86 -7.01
N ALA A 74 -5.15 -6.53 -8.27
CA ALA A 74 -4.78 -7.48 -9.31
C ALA A 74 -5.70 -8.73 -9.25
N GLU A 75 -5.09 -9.93 -9.15
CA GLU A 75 -5.84 -11.20 -8.99
C GLU A 75 -6.27 -11.52 -7.54
N HIS A 76 -5.92 -10.67 -6.56
CA HIS A 76 -6.17 -10.95 -5.14
C HIS A 76 -7.47 -10.31 -4.65
N ASP A 77 -8.36 -11.12 -4.08
CA ASP A 77 -9.45 -10.64 -3.23
C ASP A 77 -8.90 -10.35 -1.83
N ILE A 78 -8.87 -9.08 -1.45
CA ILE A 78 -8.21 -8.60 -0.22
C ILE A 78 -8.95 -9.04 1.05
N PHE A 79 -10.24 -9.32 0.98
CA PHE A 79 -10.98 -9.85 2.12
C PHE A 79 -10.66 -11.33 2.40
N SER A 80 -10.28 -12.08 1.38
CA SER A 80 -10.00 -13.52 1.49
C SER A 80 -8.59 -13.84 1.95
N VAL A 81 -7.65 -12.87 1.95
CA VAL A 81 -6.25 -13.10 2.34
C VAL A 81 -6.01 -12.79 3.82
N ASP A 82 -5.16 -13.58 4.46
CA ASP A 82 -4.70 -13.33 5.83
C ASP A 82 -3.71 -12.15 5.90
N GLY A 83 -3.33 -11.77 7.13
CA GLY A 83 -2.44 -10.63 7.38
C GLY A 83 -1.05 -10.79 6.80
N ASP A 84 -0.47 -11.98 6.88
CA ASP A 84 0.89 -12.25 6.41
C ASP A 84 0.95 -12.22 4.88
N ARG A 85 -0.03 -12.80 4.23
CA ARG A 85 -0.17 -12.76 2.78
C ARG A 85 -0.44 -11.34 2.29
N LEU A 86 -1.26 -10.56 3.00
CA LEU A 86 -1.49 -9.14 2.70
C LEU A 86 -0.19 -8.33 2.80
N ALA A 87 0.61 -8.55 3.85
CA ALA A 87 1.91 -7.92 4.00
C ALA A 87 2.89 -8.31 2.87
N ALA A 88 2.87 -9.56 2.43
CA ALA A 88 3.68 -10.03 1.31
C ALA A 88 3.25 -9.39 -0.02
N ILE A 89 1.95 -9.29 -0.29
CA ILE A 89 1.39 -8.60 -1.47
C ILE A 89 1.84 -7.14 -1.45
N ARG A 90 1.61 -6.42 -0.35
CA ARG A 90 2.02 -5.03 -0.18
C ARG A 90 3.51 -4.84 -0.42
N ASN A 91 4.35 -5.65 0.20
CA ASN A 91 5.79 -5.55 0.05
C ASN A 91 6.28 -5.77 -1.39
N ARG A 92 5.60 -6.63 -2.15
CA ARG A 92 6.03 -6.99 -3.53
C ARG A 92 5.48 -6.06 -4.60
N LEU A 93 4.24 -5.57 -4.42
CA LEU A 93 3.48 -4.95 -5.50
C LEU A 93 3.23 -3.46 -5.28
N ILE A 94 3.44 -2.92 -4.06
CA ILE A 94 3.12 -1.51 -3.74
C ILE A 94 4.39 -0.79 -3.30
N GLY A 95 4.61 0.40 -3.85
CA GLY A 95 5.60 1.37 -3.38
C GLY A 95 4.89 2.57 -2.74
N PHE A 96 5.41 3.04 -1.61
CA PHE A 96 4.90 4.22 -0.92
C PHE A 96 5.89 5.36 -1.00
N VAL A 97 5.35 6.56 -1.22
CA VAL A 97 6.07 7.82 -0.98
C VAL A 97 5.30 8.55 0.11
N PHE A 98 5.91 8.68 1.29
CA PHE A 98 5.27 9.30 2.45
C PHE A 98 5.61 10.78 2.54
N GLN A 99 4.70 11.58 3.07
CA GLN A 99 4.94 12.97 3.41
C GLN A 99 5.91 13.10 4.60
N SER A 100 5.89 12.15 5.54
CA SER A 100 6.84 12.00 6.64
C SER A 100 7.88 10.95 6.30
N PHE A 101 9.08 11.06 6.86
CA PHE A 101 10.20 10.18 6.51
C PHE A 101 9.95 8.70 6.82
N ASN A 102 9.20 8.38 7.87
CA ASN A 102 8.83 7.01 8.31
C ASN A 102 10.06 6.07 8.42
N LEU A 103 11.22 6.61 8.74
CA LEU A 103 12.44 5.86 8.94
C LEU A 103 12.46 5.24 10.33
N LEU A 104 13.05 4.07 10.44
CA LEU A 104 13.34 3.44 11.73
C LEU A 104 14.59 4.09 12.35
N PRO A 105 14.47 4.84 13.48
CA PRO A 105 15.55 5.64 14.01
C PRO A 105 16.77 4.82 14.49
N ARG A 106 16.56 3.52 14.77
CA ARG A 106 17.60 2.60 15.22
C ARG A 106 18.42 1.99 14.08
N LEU A 107 18.05 2.24 12.84
CA LEU A 107 18.71 1.74 11.65
C LEU A 107 19.38 2.91 10.93
N ASN A 108 20.54 2.66 10.32
CA ASN A 108 21.17 3.59 9.40
C ASN A 108 20.40 3.67 8.07
N ALA A 109 20.80 4.55 7.16
CA ALA A 109 20.12 4.74 5.87
C ALA A 109 20.10 3.45 5.03
N LEU A 110 21.24 2.76 4.98
CA LEU A 110 21.41 1.53 4.20
C LEU A 110 20.50 0.41 4.72
N ASP A 111 20.46 0.20 6.03
CA ASP A 111 19.59 -0.81 6.65
C ASP A 111 18.11 -0.47 6.50
N ASN A 112 17.71 0.83 6.57
CA ASN A 112 16.34 1.25 6.29
C ASN A 112 15.92 0.90 4.86
N VAL A 113 16.78 1.14 3.86
CA VAL A 113 16.49 0.82 2.45
C VAL A 113 16.54 -0.68 2.20
N ALA A 114 17.37 -1.44 2.91
CA ALA A 114 17.45 -2.90 2.78
C ALA A 114 16.29 -3.64 3.44
N LEU A 115 15.60 -3.01 4.41
CA LEU A 115 14.58 -3.66 5.24
C LEU A 115 13.47 -4.37 4.45
N PRO A 116 12.85 -3.77 3.41
CA PRO A 116 11.84 -4.44 2.61
C PRO A 116 12.34 -5.71 1.91
N LEU A 117 13.62 -5.75 1.54
CA LEU A 117 14.25 -6.92 0.91
C LEU A 117 14.45 -8.05 1.93
N SER A 118 14.79 -7.69 3.17
CA SER A 118 14.90 -8.66 4.27
C SER A 118 13.56 -9.34 4.54
N TYR A 119 12.44 -8.61 4.49
CA TYR A 119 11.10 -9.19 4.61
C TYR A 119 10.72 -10.12 3.45
N ARG A 120 11.39 -10.01 2.31
CA ARG A 120 11.27 -10.97 1.18
C ARG A 120 12.11 -12.22 1.36
N GLY A 121 12.84 -12.35 2.46
CA GLY A 121 13.76 -13.46 2.71
C GLY A 121 15.08 -13.35 1.92
N MET A 122 15.41 -12.16 1.41
CA MET A 122 16.66 -11.95 0.69
C MET A 122 17.86 -12.03 1.66
N PRO A 123 18.96 -12.75 1.30
CA PRO A 123 20.17 -12.76 2.10
C PRO A 123 20.69 -11.35 2.39
N ARG A 124 21.12 -11.09 3.64
CA ARG A 124 21.52 -9.74 4.10
C ARG A 124 22.52 -9.07 3.17
N ARG A 125 23.52 -9.80 2.71
CA ARG A 125 24.56 -9.27 1.82
C ARG A 125 23.95 -8.74 0.52
N GLU A 126 23.09 -9.51 -0.13
CA GLU A 126 22.44 -9.11 -1.37
C GLU A 126 21.48 -7.94 -1.15
N ALA A 127 20.75 -7.93 -0.02
CA ALA A 127 19.85 -6.83 0.32
C ALA A 127 20.61 -5.50 0.50
N LEU A 128 21.79 -5.53 1.15
CA LEU A 128 22.64 -4.35 1.34
C LEU A 128 23.24 -3.85 0.02
N GLU A 129 23.75 -4.75 -0.83
CA GLU A 129 24.27 -4.39 -2.16
C GLU A 129 23.20 -3.69 -3.01
N ARG A 130 21.96 -4.19 -2.99
CA ARG A 130 20.84 -3.56 -3.70
C ARG A 130 20.44 -2.23 -3.09
N ALA A 131 20.45 -2.13 -1.77
CA ALA A 131 20.12 -0.90 -1.06
C ALA A 131 21.14 0.21 -1.37
N GLU A 132 22.43 -0.12 -1.38
CA GLU A 132 23.52 0.81 -1.75
C GLU A 132 23.32 1.34 -3.18
N ALA A 133 23.04 0.44 -4.12
CA ALA A 133 22.76 0.84 -5.51
C ALA A 133 21.53 1.77 -5.62
N MET A 134 20.51 1.61 -4.77
CA MET A 134 19.36 2.51 -4.74
C MET A 134 19.70 3.87 -4.12
N LEU A 135 20.49 3.90 -3.05
CA LEU A 135 20.96 5.15 -2.44
C LEU A 135 21.81 5.96 -3.44
N ALA A 136 22.72 5.30 -4.16
CA ALA A 136 23.50 5.94 -5.20
C ALA A 136 22.65 6.59 -6.29
N ARG A 137 21.55 5.96 -6.70
CA ARG A 137 20.61 6.51 -7.71
C ARG A 137 19.94 7.81 -7.27
N VAL A 138 19.85 8.07 -5.98
CA VAL A 138 19.26 9.31 -5.42
C VAL A 138 20.31 10.25 -4.84
N GLY A 139 21.62 10.00 -5.13
CA GLY A 139 22.72 10.87 -4.72
C GLY A 139 23.11 10.75 -3.25
N LEU A 140 22.83 9.61 -2.63
CA LEU A 140 23.16 9.31 -1.22
C LEU A 140 24.20 8.17 -1.10
N ALA A 141 25.14 8.08 -2.05
CA ALA A 141 26.27 7.13 -2.00
C ALA A 141 27.42 7.67 -1.11
#